data_f89344127fa4de142cd9bf8168324caa
#
_entry.id   f89344127fa4de142cd9bf8168324caa
#
_cell.length_a   1.000
_cell.length_b   1.000
_cell.length_c   1.000
_cell.angle_alpha   90.00
_cell.angle_beta   90.00
_cell.angle_gamma   90.00
#
_symmetry.space_group_name_H-M   'P 1'
#
loop_
_entity.id
_entity.type
_entity.pdbx_description
1 polymer ?
#
loop_
_entity_poly.entity_id
_entity_poly.type
_entity_poly.pdbx_seq_one_letter_code
_entity_poly.pdbx_strand_id
1 'polypeptide(L)'
;MAGIAQKALPSVVTIKAQGNGESGTGTGFVFDTEGHILTNNHVVAPASNGGKLTVKFADGSSYAASVLGRAEGYDVAVVKLDTPPKGKLTPLPLADSDKVNVGDSTIAIGAPYGLESTVTTGIISAKDRPVASGDETGAQSSYMNALQTDASINPGNSGGPLLDSTGAVVGINSAIQSNTSSTGRAGSIGLGFAIPINQAKWVGETLIKTGKPVYAKLDVLRNDDYKGEGAQIQTRDIQGTPAVTPGGAADKAGLKPGDVITKLGGVPIDNGPALVSRIWTHKPNETVDVEYTRNGQTFTTKVTLSERVGDN
;
A
#
# COMPACT_ATOMS: atom_id res chain seq x y z
N MET A 1 26.28 0.65 1.74
CA MET A 1 25.31 1.10 0.73
C MET A 1 25.63 0.53 -0.66
N ALA A 2 26.74 0.89 -1.34
CA ALA A 2 27.02 0.44 -2.72
C ALA A 2 26.95 -1.09 -2.92
N GLY A 3 27.56 -1.88 -2.03
CA GLY A 3 27.51 -3.35 -2.11
C GLY A 3 26.10 -3.94 -1.90
N ILE A 4 25.23 -3.27 -1.13
CA ILE A 4 23.82 -3.69 -0.96
C ILE A 4 23.05 -3.44 -2.27
N ALA A 5 23.18 -2.22 -2.81
CA ALA A 5 22.55 -1.87 -4.09
C ALA A 5 22.99 -2.83 -5.21
N GLN A 6 24.29 -3.10 -5.34
CA GLN A 6 24.83 -4.02 -6.34
C GLN A 6 24.23 -5.44 -6.23
N LYS A 7 24.00 -5.93 -5.03
CA LYS A 7 23.39 -7.25 -4.80
C LYS A 7 21.89 -7.26 -5.10
N ALA A 8 21.18 -6.15 -4.83
CA ALA A 8 19.74 -6.07 -5.02
C ALA A 8 19.33 -5.78 -6.48
N LEU A 9 20.13 -5.01 -7.22
CA LEU A 9 19.83 -4.57 -8.58
C LEU A 9 19.40 -5.68 -9.56
N PRO A 10 20.01 -6.89 -9.57
CA PRO A 10 19.56 -7.96 -10.45
C PRO A 10 18.13 -8.44 -10.20
N SER A 11 17.58 -8.15 -9.02
CA SER A 11 16.23 -8.54 -8.61
C SER A 11 15.22 -7.39 -8.73
N VAL A 12 15.66 -6.20 -9.14
CA VAL A 12 14.80 -5.03 -9.37
C VAL A 12 14.55 -4.87 -10.87
N VAL A 13 13.31 -4.61 -11.24
CA VAL A 13 12.87 -4.58 -12.63
C VAL A 13 12.13 -3.27 -12.93
N THR A 14 12.26 -2.82 -14.19
CA THR A 14 11.40 -1.76 -14.74
C THR A 14 10.14 -2.39 -15.33
N ILE A 15 8.98 -1.86 -14.97
CA ILE A 15 7.69 -2.29 -15.50
C ILE A 15 7.17 -1.20 -16.43
N LYS A 16 6.77 -1.60 -17.66
CA LYS A 16 6.07 -0.76 -18.63
C LYS A 16 4.69 -1.34 -18.87
N ALA A 17 3.67 -0.56 -18.57
CA ALA A 17 2.27 -0.91 -18.75
C ALA A 17 1.66 -0.02 -19.85
N GLN A 18 0.90 -0.59 -20.78
CA GLN A 18 0.22 0.11 -21.87
C GLN A 18 -1.15 -0.49 -22.09
N GLY A 19 -2.19 0.35 -22.16
CA GLY A 19 -3.55 -0.07 -22.48
C GLY A 19 -4.53 1.11 -22.43
N ASN A 20 -5.64 0.99 -23.13
CA ASN A 20 -6.73 1.99 -23.17
C ASN A 20 -6.29 3.44 -23.46
N GLY A 21 -5.22 3.62 -24.26
CA GLY A 21 -4.68 4.94 -24.55
C GLY A 21 -3.79 5.52 -23.44
N GLU A 22 -3.60 4.81 -22.35
CA GLU A 22 -2.73 5.17 -21.23
C GLU A 22 -1.44 4.37 -21.23
N SER A 23 -0.40 4.93 -20.63
CA SER A 23 0.87 4.25 -20.41
C SER A 23 1.41 4.60 -19.04
N GLY A 24 1.98 3.61 -18.35
CA GLY A 24 2.65 3.76 -17.07
C GLY A 24 4.05 3.16 -17.11
N THR A 25 4.96 3.74 -16.36
CA THR A 25 6.28 3.17 -16.11
C THR A 25 6.58 3.26 -14.64
N GLY A 26 7.04 2.16 -14.07
CA GLY A 26 7.43 2.07 -12.67
C GLY A 26 8.43 0.97 -12.45
N THR A 27 8.58 0.59 -11.21
CA THR A 27 9.53 -0.41 -10.74
C THR A 27 8.79 -1.58 -10.12
N GLY A 28 9.41 -2.73 -10.06
CA GLY A 28 9.01 -3.89 -9.28
C GLY A 28 10.24 -4.64 -8.80
N PHE A 29 10.03 -5.69 -8.02
CA PHE A 29 11.11 -6.58 -7.62
C PHE A 29 10.65 -8.03 -7.58
N VAL A 30 11.61 -8.93 -7.79
CA VAL A 30 11.38 -10.38 -7.81
C VAL A 30 10.95 -10.84 -6.42
N PHE A 31 9.73 -11.39 -6.34
CA PHE A 31 9.14 -11.88 -5.11
C PHE A 31 9.50 -13.35 -4.84
N ASP A 32 9.52 -14.17 -5.90
CA ASP A 32 9.86 -15.59 -5.82
C ASP A 32 10.56 -16.09 -7.10
N THR A 33 10.95 -17.36 -7.08
CA THR A 33 11.61 -18.03 -8.22
C THR A 33 10.65 -18.49 -9.32
N GLU A 34 9.33 -18.36 -9.09
CA GLU A 34 8.30 -18.73 -10.05
C GLU A 34 8.00 -17.61 -11.05
N GLY A 35 8.54 -16.42 -10.80
CA GLY A 35 8.39 -15.25 -11.67
C GLY A 35 7.28 -14.31 -11.25
N HIS A 36 6.94 -14.30 -9.98
CA HIS A 36 6.09 -13.27 -9.41
C HIS A 36 6.92 -12.03 -9.08
N ILE A 37 6.41 -10.88 -9.48
CA ILE A 37 7.00 -9.56 -9.25
C ILE A 37 6.02 -8.76 -8.41
N LEU A 38 6.47 -8.22 -7.28
CA LEU A 38 5.69 -7.24 -6.50
C LEU A 38 5.92 -5.83 -7.05
N THR A 39 4.85 -5.04 -7.08
CA THR A 39 4.85 -3.64 -7.51
C THR A 39 3.64 -2.91 -6.93
N ASN A 40 3.46 -1.63 -7.27
CA ASN A 40 2.24 -0.89 -6.96
C ASN A 40 1.11 -1.17 -7.97
N ASN A 41 -0.13 -1.07 -7.49
CA ASN A 41 -1.32 -1.18 -8.33
C ASN A 41 -1.34 -0.09 -9.42
N HIS A 42 -1.07 1.18 -9.06
CA HIS A 42 -1.09 2.29 -10.03
C HIS A 42 -0.07 2.14 -11.16
N VAL A 43 1.03 1.39 -10.96
CA VAL A 43 2.04 1.12 -12.00
C VAL A 43 1.46 0.22 -13.10
N VAL A 44 0.61 -0.75 -12.75
CA VAL A 44 0.06 -1.74 -13.67
C VAL A 44 -1.37 -1.43 -14.12
N ALA A 45 -2.03 -0.46 -13.50
CA ALA A 45 -3.41 -0.08 -13.80
C ALA A 45 -3.69 0.15 -15.30
N PRO A 46 -2.81 0.81 -16.09
CA PRO A 46 -3.02 0.97 -17.53
C PRO A 46 -3.15 -0.36 -18.29
N ALA A 47 -2.52 -1.45 -17.82
CA ALA A 47 -2.54 -2.75 -18.47
C ALA A 47 -3.62 -3.70 -17.93
N SER A 48 -4.45 -3.29 -16.96
CA SER A 48 -5.37 -4.16 -16.22
C SER A 48 -6.48 -4.78 -17.06
N ASN A 49 -6.88 -4.14 -18.15
CA ASN A 49 -7.99 -4.56 -19.03
C ASN A 49 -7.49 -5.13 -20.36
N GLY A 50 -6.55 -6.08 -20.31
CA GLY A 50 -6.01 -6.72 -21.51
C GLY A 50 -4.93 -5.89 -22.23
N GLY A 51 -4.37 -4.88 -21.55
CA GLY A 51 -3.23 -4.13 -22.04
C GLY A 51 -1.92 -4.94 -22.04
N LYS A 52 -0.86 -4.34 -22.56
CA LYS A 52 0.47 -4.94 -22.65
C LYS A 52 1.31 -4.59 -21.43
N LEU A 53 1.94 -5.60 -20.85
CA LEU A 53 2.90 -5.45 -19.76
C LEU A 53 4.26 -6.00 -20.19
N THR A 54 5.31 -5.22 -19.93
CA THR A 54 6.70 -5.63 -20.22
C THR A 54 7.54 -5.38 -18.97
N VAL A 55 8.29 -6.40 -18.57
CA VAL A 55 9.22 -6.36 -17.44
C VAL A 55 10.65 -6.42 -17.97
N LYS A 56 11.46 -5.39 -17.66
CA LYS A 56 12.87 -5.29 -18.06
C LYS A 56 13.77 -5.44 -16.85
N PHE A 57 14.73 -6.35 -16.90
CA PHE A 57 15.74 -6.56 -15.87
C PHE A 57 16.96 -5.64 -16.08
N ALA A 58 17.79 -5.53 -15.04
CA ALA A 58 19.00 -4.70 -15.05
C ALA A 58 20.04 -5.17 -16.08
N ASP A 59 20.05 -6.46 -16.49
CA ASP A 59 20.90 -6.99 -17.54
C ASP A 59 20.42 -6.66 -18.97
N GLY A 60 19.34 -5.89 -19.10
CA GLY A 60 18.72 -5.52 -20.36
C GLY A 60 17.70 -6.53 -20.90
N SER A 61 17.61 -7.72 -20.33
CA SER A 61 16.62 -8.72 -20.74
C SER A 61 15.19 -8.24 -20.47
N SER A 62 14.26 -8.56 -21.38
CA SER A 62 12.87 -8.14 -21.29
C SER A 62 11.94 -9.32 -21.50
N TYR A 63 10.88 -9.36 -20.69
CA TYR A 63 9.90 -10.43 -20.69
C TYR A 63 8.51 -9.85 -20.81
N ALA A 64 7.64 -10.53 -21.55
CA ALA A 64 6.20 -10.29 -21.49
C ALA A 64 5.68 -10.79 -20.14
N ALA A 65 4.69 -10.09 -19.63
CA ALA A 65 4.10 -10.39 -18.34
C ALA A 65 2.61 -10.06 -18.33
N SER A 66 1.90 -10.62 -17.37
CA SER A 66 0.49 -10.39 -17.15
C SER A 66 0.24 -9.95 -15.70
N VAL A 67 -0.82 -9.17 -15.47
CA VAL A 67 -1.28 -8.82 -14.12
C VAL A 67 -1.98 -10.04 -13.53
N LEU A 68 -1.39 -10.65 -12.50
CA LEU A 68 -1.98 -11.80 -11.82
C LEU A 68 -3.10 -11.39 -10.87
N GLY A 69 -2.93 -10.28 -10.16
CA GLY A 69 -3.92 -9.71 -9.28
C GLY A 69 -3.54 -8.31 -8.82
N ARG A 70 -4.54 -7.51 -8.44
CA ARG A 70 -4.41 -6.13 -7.99
C ARG A 70 -5.20 -5.91 -6.71
N ALA A 71 -4.72 -5.04 -5.88
CA ALA A 71 -5.35 -4.55 -4.66
C ALA A 71 -5.30 -3.02 -4.68
N GLU A 72 -6.36 -2.39 -5.23
CA GLU A 72 -6.41 -0.93 -5.42
C GLU A 72 -6.31 -0.20 -4.09
N GLY A 73 -7.06 -0.65 -3.09
CA GLY A 73 -7.07 -0.04 -1.77
C GLY A 73 -5.71 -0.09 -1.07
N TYR A 74 -4.92 -1.14 -1.24
CA TYR A 74 -3.58 -1.27 -0.68
C TYR A 74 -2.48 -0.66 -1.57
N ASP A 75 -2.79 -0.31 -2.81
CA ASP A 75 -1.84 0.06 -3.86
C ASP A 75 -0.75 -1.01 -4.09
N VAL A 76 -1.12 -2.28 -4.05
CA VAL A 76 -0.23 -3.43 -4.29
C VAL A 76 -0.72 -4.24 -5.47
N ALA A 77 0.19 -4.72 -6.32
CA ALA A 77 -0.10 -5.64 -7.40
C ALA A 77 0.96 -6.74 -7.52
N VAL A 78 0.54 -7.88 -8.06
CA VAL A 78 1.42 -8.97 -8.47
C VAL A 78 1.38 -9.11 -9.98
N VAL A 79 2.55 -9.07 -10.57
CA VAL A 79 2.80 -9.35 -11.99
C VAL A 79 3.41 -10.73 -12.11
N LYS A 80 2.98 -11.50 -13.11
CA LYS A 80 3.54 -12.81 -13.44
C LYS A 80 4.28 -12.73 -14.78
N LEU A 81 5.54 -13.12 -14.79
CA LEU A 81 6.28 -13.32 -16.05
C LEU A 81 5.65 -14.47 -16.83
N ASP A 82 5.31 -14.26 -18.10
CA ASP A 82 4.68 -15.29 -18.95
C ASP A 82 5.64 -16.46 -19.21
N THR A 83 6.93 -16.15 -19.30
CA THR A 83 8.00 -17.16 -19.48
C THR A 83 9.16 -16.82 -18.54
N PRO A 84 9.10 -17.23 -17.27
CA PRO A 84 10.17 -16.96 -16.31
C PRO A 84 11.49 -17.60 -16.71
N PRO A 85 12.63 -16.90 -16.65
CA PRO A 85 13.94 -17.48 -16.95
C PRO A 85 14.36 -18.46 -15.86
N LYS A 86 14.43 -19.74 -16.21
CA LYS A 86 14.76 -20.82 -15.26
C LYS A 86 16.13 -20.60 -14.61
N GLY A 87 16.15 -20.65 -13.27
CA GLY A 87 17.37 -20.57 -12.46
C GLY A 87 18.07 -19.20 -12.45
N LYS A 88 17.43 -18.15 -12.99
CA LYS A 88 18.01 -16.79 -13.04
C LYS A 88 17.33 -15.79 -12.10
N LEU A 89 16.16 -16.13 -11.58
CA LEU A 89 15.43 -15.24 -10.68
C LEU A 89 15.97 -15.38 -9.25
N THR A 90 16.37 -14.27 -8.67
CA THR A 90 16.81 -14.18 -7.26
C THR A 90 15.81 -13.31 -6.50
N PRO A 91 14.96 -13.87 -5.65
CA PRO A 91 14.05 -13.10 -4.82
C PRO A 91 14.82 -12.19 -3.86
N LEU A 92 14.30 -10.97 -3.62
CA LEU A 92 14.84 -10.13 -2.56
C LEU A 92 14.43 -10.69 -1.19
N PRO A 93 15.34 -10.69 -0.20
CA PRO A 93 14.97 -11.01 1.17
C PRO A 93 13.98 -9.96 1.69
N LEU A 94 12.97 -10.41 2.42
CA LEU A 94 11.98 -9.53 3.06
C LEU A 94 12.30 -9.41 4.54
N ALA A 95 12.35 -8.18 5.04
CA ALA A 95 12.50 -7.87 6.45
C ALA A 95 11.16 -8.00 7.20
N ASP A 96 11.19 -7.73 8.48
CA ASP A 96 10.01 -7.56 9.31
C ASP A 96 9.76 -6.05 9.52
N SER A 97 8.81 -5.47 8.79
CA SER A 97 8.53 -4.04 8.83
C SER A 97 7.99 -3.54 10.18
N ASP A 98 7.48 -4.43 11.04
CA ASP A 98 7.01 -4.05 12.37
C ASP A 98 8.20 -3.75 13.31
N LYS A 99 9.38 -4.30 13.02
CA LYS A 99 10.61 -4.09 13.80
C LYS A 99 11.45 -2.89 13.36
N VAL A 100 11.07 -2.24 12.26
CA VAL A 100 11.75 -1.04 11.78
C VAL A 100 11.59 0.10 12.79
N ASN A 101 12.65 0.86 13.00
CA ASN A 101 12.66 2.01 13.91
C ASN A 101 12.91 3.32 13.15
N VAL A 102 12.41 4.42 13.71
CA VAL A 102 12.79 5.76 13.24
C VAL A 102 14.30 5.95 13.39
N GLY A 103 14.96 6.41 12.33
CA GLY A 103 16.41 6.54 12.25
C GLY A 103 17.11 5.37 11.54
N ASP A 104 16.43 4.24 11.30
CA ASP A 104 17.03 3.14 10.54
C ASP A 104 17.34 3.58 9.11
N SER A 105 18.54 3.21 8.63
CA SER A 105 18.99 3.56 7.28
C SER A 105 18.16 2.87 6.21
N THR A 106 17.82 3.59 5.14
CA THR A 106 17.07 3.09 4.00
C THR A 106 17.78 3.30 2.68
N ILE A 107 17.52 2.40 1.73
CA ILE A 107 17.98 2.46 0.34
C ILE A 107 16.75 2.24 -0.55
N ALA A 108 16.33 3.26 -1.28
CA ALA A 108 15.27 3.14 -2.27
C ALA A 108 15.89 2.84 -3.63
N ILE A 109 15.37 1.84 -4.33
CA ILE A 109 15.82 1.47 -5.68
C ILE A 109 14.66 1.58 -6.64
N GLY A 110 14.94 2.09 -7.86
CA GLY A 110 13.95 2.21 -8.90
C GLY A 110 14.53 2.61 -10.26
N ALA A 111 13.66 2.79 -11.25
CA ALA A 111 14.00 3.17 -12.62
C ALA A 111 13.25 4.44 -13.02
N PRO A 112 13.50 5.60 -12.35
CA PRO A 112 12.81 6.85 -12.66
C PRO A 112 13.07 7.27 -14.12
N TYR A 113 12.01 7.71 -14.80
CA TYR A 113 12.04 8.18 -16.19
C TYR A 113 12.59 7.17 -17.20
N GLY A 114 12.57 5.86 -16.88
CA GLY A 114 13.16 4.82 -17.75
C GLY A 114 14.69 4.78 -17.74
N LEU A 115 15.32 5.58 -16.87
CA LEU A 115 16.76 5.50 -16.59
C LEU A 115 17.02 4.24 -15.76
N GLU A 116 18.01 3.44 -16.18
CA GLU A 116 18.35 2.20 -15.51
C GLU A 116 18.86 2.50 -14.09
N SER A 117 18.22 1.84 -13.10
CA SER A 117 18.75 1.66 -11.74
C SER A 117 19.19 2.92 -10.99
N THR A 118 18.24 3.79 -10.62
CA THR A 118 18.49 4.88 -9.67
C THR A 118 18.41 4.35 -8.24
N VAL A 119 19.41 4.72 -7.43
CA VAL A 119 19.50 4.41 -6.01
C VAL A 119 19.52 5.71 -5.21
N THR A 120 18.62 5.84 -4.24
CA THR A 120 18.64 6.94 -3.27
C THR A 120 18.73 6.39 -1.86
N THR A 121 19.25 7.16 -0.92
CA THR A 121 19.44 6.75 0.47
C THR A 121 18.84 7.76 1.42
N GLY A 122 18.41 7.29 2.57
CA GLY A 122 17.85 8.08 3.64
C GLY A 122 17.69 7.27 4.91
N ILE A 123 16.74 7.66 5.71
CA ILE A 123 16.34 6.98 6.95
C ILE A 123 14.82 6.77 6.99
N ILE A 124 14.35 5.94 7.90
CA ILE A 124 12.96 5.95 8.31
C ILE A 124 12.72 7.21 9.14
N SER A 125 11.94 8.15 8.59
CA SER A 125 11.61 9.42 9.24
C SER A 125 10.44 9.32 10.20
N ALA A 126 9.48 8.44 9.89
CA ALA A 126 8.32 8.14 10.73
C ALA A 126 7.71 6.79 10.36
N LYS A 127 6.86 6.27 11.25
CA LYS A 127 6.05 5.07 11.06
C LYS A 127 4.56 5.44 11.21
N ASP A 128 3.72 4.52 10.79
CA ASP A 128 2.27 4.61 10.97
C ASP A 128 1.67 5.92 10.43
N ARG A 129 2.19 6.39 9.27
CA ARG A 129 1.64 7.58 8.61
C ARG A 129 0.43 7.20 7.78
N PRO A 130 -0.79 7.67 8.17
CA PRO A 130 -1.95 7.48 7.33
C PRO A 130 -1.82 8.32 6.06
N VAL A 131 -1.71 7.67 4.94
CA VAL A 131 -1.64 8.29 3.61
C VAL A 131 -2.84 7.82 2.83
N ALA A 132 -3.66 8.77 2.38
CA ALA A 132 -4.74 8.54 1.44
C ALA A 132 -4.35 9.12 0.09
N SER A 133 -4.54 8.35 -0.95
CA SER A 133 -4.37 8.79 -2.33
C SER A 133 -5.61 8.42 -3.12
N GLY A 134 -6.11 9.34 -3.92
CA GLY A 134 -7.27 9.14 -4.76
C GLY A 134 -7.37 10.24 -5.80
N ASP A 135 -8.26 10.06 -6.76
CA ASP A 135 -8.64 11.12 -7.67
C ASP A 135 -9.52 12.16 -6.95
N GLU A 136 -9.72 13.32 -7.58
CA GLU A 136 -10.56 14.40 -7.04
C GLU A 136 -12.02 13.98 -6.82
N THR A 137 -12.44 12.86 -7.41
CA THR A 137 -13.81 12.32 -7.29
C THR A 137 -13.96 11.38 -6.09
N GLY A 138 -12.85 10.94 -5.48
CA GLY A 138 -12.84 9.96 -4.39
C GLY A 138 -13.24 8.55 -4.81
N ALA A 139 -13.39 8.29 -6.11
CA ALA A 139 -13.87 7.01 -6.63
C ALA A 139 -12.81 5.89 -6.53
N GLN A 140 -11.53 6.27 -6.52
CA GLN A 140 -10.41 5.33 -6.36
C GLN A 140 -9.47 5.85 -5.29
N SER A 141 -9.68 5.45 -4.05
CA SER A 141 -8.84 5.85 -2.93
C SER A 141 -8.05 4.66 -2.42
N SER A 142 -6.72 4.77 -2.42
CA SER A 142 -5.85 3.88 -1.66
C SER A 142 -5.55 4.48 -0.29
N TYR A 143 -5.47 3.62 0.70
CA TYR A 143 -5.16 4.00 2.08
C TYR A 143 -4.01 3.14 2.57
N MET A 144 -2.89 3.76 2.87
CA MET A 144 -1.73 3.04 3.41
C MET A 144 -1.36 3.58 4.79
N ASN A 145 -0.94 2.70 5.66
CA ASN A 145 -0.29 3.04 6.91
C ASN A 145 1.22 3.03 6.66
N ALA A 146 1.74 4.13 6.10
CA ALA A 146 3.03 4.15 5.45
C ALA A 146 4.21 4.25 6.42
N LEU A 147 5.35 3.69 5.99
CA LEU A 147 6.68 4.10 6.43
C LEU A 147 7.02 5.40 5.70
N GLN A 148 7.48 6.41 6.43
CA GLN A 148 7.99 7.65 5.86
C GLN A 148 9.51 7.60 5.79
N THR A 149 10.09 8.04 4.67
CA THR A 149 11.55 8.14 4.47
C THR A 149 11.91 9.48 3.83
N ASP A 150 13.11 9.98 4.09
CA ASP A 150 13.69 11.13 3.40
C ASP A 150 14.54 10.72 2.18
N ALA A 151 14.72 9.41 1.93
CA ALA A 151 15.20 8.93 0.64
C ALA A 151 14.32 9.49 -0.48
N SER A 152 14.92 9.98 -1.57
CA SER A 152 14.17 10.61 -2.66
C SER A 152 13.28 9.59 -3.38
N ILE A 153 11.96 9.67 -3.13
CA ILE A 153 10.93 8.92 -3.81
C ILE A 153 10.30 9.82 -4.88
N ASN A 154 10.42 9.42 -6.14
CA ASN A 154 9.97 10.16 -7.31
C ASN A 154 9.21 9.25 -8.27
N PRO A 155 8.39 9.81 -9.20
CA PRO A 155 7.78 9.01 -10.26
C PRO A 155 8.82 8.16 -11.00
N GLY A 156 8.57 6.85 -11.06
CA GLY A 156 9.44 5.84 -11.65
C GLY A 156 10.09 4.91 -10.64
N ASN A 157 10.36 5.30 -9.38
CA ASN A 157 10.75 4.32 -8.37
C ASN A 157 9.56 3.74 -7.57
N SER A 158 8.32 4.19 -7.87
CA SER A 158 7.10 3.53 -7.38
C SER A 158 7.08 2.04 -7.75
N GLY A 159 6.73 1.21 -6.80
CA GLY A 159 6.72 -0.25 -6.90
C GLY A 159 8.06 -0.90 -6.64
N GLY A 160 9.15 -0.13 -6.59
CA GLY A 160 10.47 -0.61 -6.23
C GLY A 160 10.65 -0.84 -4.73
N PRO A 161 11.71 -1.57 -4.35
CA PRO A 161 11.97 -1.88 -2.95
C PRO A 161 12.55 -0.69 -2.19
N LEU A 162 12.10 -0.52 -0.94
CA LEU A 162 12.81 0.20 0.11
C LEU A 162 13.54 -0.84 0.95
N LEU A 163 14.88 -0.80 0.94
CA LEU A 163 15.72 -1.77 1.63
C LEU A 163 16.24 -1.19 2.95
N ASP A 164 16.51 -2.06 3.91
CA ASP A 164 17.27 -1.74 5.12
C ASP A 164 18.79 -1.84 4.90
N SER A 165 19.57 -1.66 5.97
CA SER A 165 21.03 -1.76 5.97
C SER A 165 21.56 -3.17 5.74
N THR A 166 20.72 -4.21 5.78
CA THR A 166 21.07 -5.60 5.46
C THR A 166 20.82 -5.95 4.00
N GLY A 167 20.04 -5.12 3.30
CA GLY A 167 19.57 -5.34 1.93
C GLY A 167 18.24 -6.09 1.85
N ALA A 168 17.54 -6.25 2.97
CA ALA A 168 16.20 -6.80 3.01
C ALA A 168 15.14 -5.71 2.76
N VAL A 169 14.05 -6.07 2.09
CA VAL A 169 12.97 -5.15 1.77
C VAL A 169 12.16 -4.85 3.03
N VAL A 170 12.05 -3.58 3.42
CA VAL A 170 11.19 -3.10 4.51
C VAL A 170 9.87 -2.51 4.00
N GLY A 171 9.80 -2.14 2.70
CA GLY A 171 8.58 -1.60 2.11
C GLY A 171 8.65 -1.49 0.59
N ILE A 172 7.51 -1.13 -0.01
CA ILE A 172 7.37 -0.82 -1.44
C ILE A 172 7.26 0.70 -1.58
N ASN A 173 8.18 1.32 -2.32
CA ASN A 173 8.15 2.76 -2.60
C ASN A 173 6.86 3.16 -3.29
N SER A 174 6.24 4.27 -2.86
CA SER A 174 5.05 4.83 -3.51
C SER A 174 5.20 6.34 -3.66
N ALA A 175 5.21 6.83 -4.91
CA ALA A 175 5.35 8.25 -5.24
C ALA A 175 3.99 8.96 -5.42
N ILE A 176 2.88 8.39 -4.94
CA ILE A 176 1.52 8.93 -5.13
C ILE A 176 1.34 10.32 -4.50
N GLN A 177 2.12 10.64 -3.46
CA GLN A 177 2.09 11.93 -2.75
C GLN A 177 3.18 12.90 -3.20
N SER A 178 3.81 12.69 -4.36
CA SER A 178 4.74 13.68 -4.88
C SER A 178 3.98 14.97 -5.22
N ASN A 179 4.30 16.06 -4.53
CA ASN A 179 3.69 17.37 -4.75
C ASN A 179 3.81 17.77 -6.24
N THR A 180 2.70 17.80 -6.94
CA THR A 180 2.59 18.60 -8.17
C THR A 180 2.64 20.06 -7.75
N SER A 181 3.84 20.66 -7.77
CA SER A 181 3.92 22.11 -7.69
C SER A 181 3.14 22.70 -8.88
N SER A 182 2.54 23.85 -8.68
CA SER A 182 1.84 24.62 -9.75
C SER A 182 2.72 24.92 -10.98
N THR A 183 4.00 24.53 -10.96
CA THR A 183 4.98 24.62 -12.04
C THR A 183 5.22 23.30 -12.80
N GLY A 184 4.44 22.23 -12.50
CA GLY A 184 4.47 20.97 -13.27
C GLY A 184 5.68 20.06 -13.05
N ARG A 185 6.58 20.37 -12.10
CA ARG A 185 7.70 19.47 -11.73
C ARG A 185 7.41 18.78 -10.39
N ALA A 186 6.97 17.53 -10.47
CA ALA A 186 6.90 16.66 -9.31
C ALA A 186 8.33 16.22 -8.93
N GLY A 187 8.75 16.49 -7.69
CA GLY A 187 10.03 16.05 -7.16
C GLY A 187 9.93 15.81 -5.66
N SER A 188 10.77 14.91 -5.13
CA SER A 188 10.84 14.65 -3.70
C SER A 188 11.32 15.90 -2.95
N ILE A 189 10.60 16.26 -1.90
CA ILE A 189 10.96 17.34 -0.95
C ILE A 189 11.46 16.75 0.38
N GLY A 190 11.95 15.50 0.38
CA GLY A 190 12.34 14.78 1.61
C GLY A 190 11.17 14.10 2.33
N LEU A 191 10.02 13.97 1.68
CA LEU A 191 8.84 13.26 2.16
C LEU A 191 8.51 12.13 1.17
N GLY A 192 9.11 10.98 1.38
CA GLY A 192 8.82 9.76 0.65
C GLY A 192 8.00 8.80 1.50
N PHE A 193 7.18 7.96 0.87
CA PHE A 193 6.36 6.97 1.54
C PHE A 193 6.59 5.58 0.95
N ALA A 194 6.48 4.56 1.82
CA ALA A 194 6.55 3.18 1.40
C ALA A 194 5.49 2.33 2.12
N ILE A 195 4.88 1.42 1.40
CA ILE A 195 3.94 0.43 1.92
C ILE A 195 4.75 -0.58 2.74
N PRO A 196 4.44 -0.82 4.03
CA PRO A 196 5.18 -1.77 4.86
C PRO A 196 5.19 -3.17 4.23
N ILE A 197 6.37 -3.83 4.27
CA ILE A 197 6.53 -5.11 3.57
C ILE A 197 5.70 -6.25 4.15
N ASN A 198 5.41 -6.25 5.46
CA ASN A 198 4.55 -7.26 6.08
C ASN A 198 3.14 -7.21 5.47
N GLN A 199 2.59 -6.01 5.24
CA GLN A 199 1.31 -5.81 4.56
C GLN A 199 1.42 -6.22 3.08
N ALA A 200 2.40 -5.71 2.35
CA ALA A 200 2.57 -6.00 0.93
C ALA A 200 2.79 -7.49 0.64
N LYS A 201 3.54 -8.19 1.50
CA LYS A 201 3.74 -9.64 1.44
C LYS A 201 2.42 -10.39 1.58
N TRP A 202 1.66 -10.10 2.64
CA TRP A 202 0.38 -10.77 2.88
C TRP A 202 -0.61 -10.52 1.73
N VAL A 203 -0.71 -9.28 1.24
CA VAL A 203 -1.54 -8.92 0.09
C VAL A 203 -1.07 -9.67 -1.16
N GLY A 204 0.24 -9.65 -1.45
CA GLY A 204 0.83 -10.35 -2.59
C GLY A 204 0.57 -11.86 -2.58
N GLU A 205 0.79 -12.53 -1.44
CA GLU A 205 0.49 -13.96 -1.26
C GLU A 205 -1.01 -14.26 -1.47
N THR A 206 -1.90 -13.36 -1.02
CA THR A 206 -3.35 -13.49 -1.23
C THR A 206 -3.69 -13.36 -2.71
N LEU A 207 -3.10 -12.37 -3.42
CA LEU A 207 -3.30 -12.18 -4.86
C LEU A 207 -2.76 -13.36 -5.67
N ILE A 208 -1.60 -13.93 -5.31
CA ILE A 208 -1.04 -15.13 -5.96
C ILE A 208 -2.01 -16.31 -5.81
N LYS A 209 -2.57 -16.49 -4.63
CA LYS A 209 -3.46 -17.62 -4.32
C LYS A 209 -4.85 -17.49 -4.93
N THR A 210 -5.43 -16.30 -4.96
CA THR A 210 -6.86 -16.10 -5.24
C THR A 210 -7.13 -15.20 -6.44
N GLY A 211 -6.16 -14.42 -6.89
CA GLY A 211 -6.32 -13.35 -7.89
C GLY A 211 -7.08 -12.12 -7.38
N LYS A 212 -7.56 -12.14 -6.15
CA LYS A 212 -8.41 -11.08 -5.58
C LYS A 212 -7.88 -10.57 -4.25
N PRO A 213 -7.94 -9.25 -3.99
CA PRO A 213 -7.61 -8.71 -2.68
C PRO A 213 -8.66 -9.06 -1.64
N VAL A 214 -8.25 -9.06 -0.40
CA VAL A 214 -9.14 -9.20 0.77
C VAL A 214 -8.85 -8.06 1.72
N TYR A 215 -9.89 -7.40 2.21
CA TYR A 215 -9.80 -6.24 3.11
C TYR A 215 -10.48 -6.53 4.44
N ALA A 216 -9.86 -6.13 5.54
CA ALA A 216 -10.53 -6.08 6.82
C ALA A 216 -11.54 -4.93 6.84
N LYS A 217 -12.70 -5.12 7.50
CA LYS A 217 -13.78 -4.16 7.62
C LYS A 217 -14.27 -4.02 9.04
N LEU A 218 -14.67 -2.82 9.40
CA LEU A 218 -15.38 -2.51 10.64
C LEU A 218 -16.91 -2.56 10.47
N ASP A 219 -17.41 -2.54 9.22
CA ASP A 219 -18.84 -2.52 8.86
C ASP A 219 -19.59 -1.30 9.37
N VAL A 220 -18.99 -0.14 9.21
CA VAL A 220 -19.56 1.18 9.52
C VAL A 220 -19.51 2.10 8.32
N LEU A 221 -20.44 3.03 8.22
CA LEU A 221 -20.40 4.15 7.30
C LEU A 221 -19.71 5.33 8.00
N ARG A 222 -18.58 5.77 7.44
CA ARG A 222 -17.78 6.87 7.98
C ARG A 222 -18.42 8.22 7.68
N ASN A 223 -18.36 9.14 8.64
CA ASN A 223 -18.79 10.53 8.46
C ASN A 223 -17.57 11.39 8.04
N ASP A 224 -17.45 11.68 6.75
CA ASP A 224 -16.34 12.49 6.19
C ASP A 224 -16.52 14.00 6.45
N ASP A 225 -17.72 14.44 6.84
CA ASP A 225 -17.99 15.82 7.19
C ASP A 225 -17.63 16.14 8.66
N TYR A 226 -17.31 15.13 9.48
CA TYR A 226 -16.91 15.33 10.86
C TYR A 226 -15.56 16.06 10.93
N LYS A 227 -15.52 17.15 11.73
CA LYS A 227 -14.34 18.03 11.87
C LYS A 227 -13.64 17.93 13.23
N GLY A 228 -14.15 17.09 14.14
CA GLY A 228 -13.51 16.81 15.42
C GLY A 228 -12.35 15.82 15.29
N GLU A 229 -11.66 15.59 16.40
CA GLU A 229 -10.63 14.54 16.49
C GLU A 229 -11.28 13.16 16.50
N GLY A 230 -10.64 12.20 15.81
CA GLY A 230 -11.13 10.84 15.63
C GLY A 230 -11.95 10.64 14.37
N ALA A 231 -12.46 9.41 14.18
CA ALA A 231 -13.29 9.03 13.06
C ALA A 231 -14.74 8.77 13.53
N GLN A 232 -15.65 9.63 13.13
CA GLN A 232 -17.06 9.49 13.50
C GLN A 232 -17.75 8.48 12.58
N ILE A 233 -18.52 7.56 13.17
CA ILE A 233 -19.53 6.75 12.48
C ILE A 233 -20.68 7.68 12.10
N GLN A 234 -21.26 7.54 10.90
CA GLN A 234 -22.43 8.32 10.50
C GLN A 234 -23.50 8.30 11.59
N THR A 235 -24.16 9.46 11.80
CA THR A 235 -25.19 9.61 12.82
C THR A 235 -26.53 9.00 12.44
N ARG A 236 -26.70 8.69 11.13
CA ARG A 236 -27.91 8.11 10.52
C ARG A 236 -27.55 7.35 9.26
N ASP A 237 -28.44 6.53 8.79
CA ASP A 237 -28.34 5.84 7.51
C ASP A 237 -28.31 6.84 6.36
N ILE A 238 -27.52 6.57 5.33
CA ILE A 238 -27.35 7.41 4.14
C ILE A 238 -27.78 6.61 2.91
N GLN A 239 -28.79 7.09 2.20
CA GLN A 239 -29.30 6.49 0.95
C GLN A 239 -29.60 4.98 1.07
N GLY A 240 -30.15 4.56 2.20
CA GLY A 240 -30.47 3.17 2.49
C GLY A 240 -29.29 2.32 2.97
N THR A 241 -28.09 2.88 3.06
CA THR A 241 -26.91 2.22 3.66
C THR A 241 -26.90 2.51 5.16
N PRO A 242 -26.93 1.47 6.02
CA PRO A 242 -26.90 1.65 7.47
C PRO A 242 -25.61 2.30 7.96
N ALA A 243 -25.70 3.20 8.93
CA ALA A 243 -24.54 3.81 9.58
C ALA A 243 -23.67 2.76 10.28
N VAL A 244 -24.30 1.74 10.88
CA VAL A 244 -23.70 0.52 11.40
C VAL A 244 -24.42 -0.66 10.75
N THR A 245 -23.69 -1.52 10.02
CA THR A 245 -24.29 -2.65 9.33
C THR A 245 -24.84 -3.68 10.34
N PRO A 246 -26.16 -3.99 10.32
CA PRO A 246 -26.73 -4.97 11.22
C PRO A 246 -26.05 -6.33 11.13
N GLY A 247 -25.66 -6.92 12.26
CA GLY A 247 -24.93 -8.19 12.34
C GLY A 247 -23.46 -8.09 11.88
N GLY A 248 -22.96 -6.91 11.50
CA GLY A 248 -21.57 -6.66 11.13
C GLY A 248 -20.63 -6.60 12.34
N ALA A 249 -19.34 -6.36 12.06
CA ALA A 249 -18.30 -6.33 13.09
C ALA A 249 -18.57 -5.29 14.19
N ALA A 250 -18.89 -4.05 13.79
CA ALA A 250 -19.18 -2.97 14.73
C ALA A 250 -20.46 -3.21 15.55
N ASP A 251 -21.54 -3.70 14.91
CA ASP A 251 -22.81 -3.98 15.58
C ASP A 251 -22.65 -5.05 16.66
N LYS A 252 -21.96 -6.16 16.35
CA LYS A 252 -21.63 -7.22 17.31
C LYS A 252 -20.80 -6.72 18.50
N ALA A 253 -19.98 -5.69 18.28
CA ALA A 253 -19.15 -5.07 19.30
C ALA A 253 -19.87 -3.97 20.08
N GLY A 254 -21.13 -3.63 19.75
CA GLY A 254 -21.94 -2.64 20.42
C GLY A 254 -21.64 -1.17 20.05
N LEU A 255 -20.92 -0.95 18.94
CA LEU A 255 -20.76 0.38 18.34
C LEU A 255 -22.09 0.87 17.77
N LYS A 256 -22.31 2.18 17.79
CA LYS A 256 -23.58 2.81 17.41
C LYS A 256 -23.34 4.01 16.47
N PRO A 257 -24.36 4.40 15.69
CA PRO A 257 -24.33 5.66 14.96
C PRO A 257 -23.94 6.84 15.85
N GLY A 258 -23.03 7.68 15.37
CA GLY A 258 -22.53 8.86 16.06
C GLY A 258 -21.33 8.62 17.00
N ASP A 259 -20.93 7.38 17.27
CA ASP A 259 -19.69 7.09 18.00
C ASP A 259 -18.48 7.68 17.26
N VAL A 260 -17.51 8.20 18.00
CA VAL A 260 -16.25 8.70 17.47
C VAL A 260 -15.13 7.76 17.89
N ILE A 261 -14.55 7.05 16.93
CA ILE A 261 -13.43 6.14 17.18
C ILE A 261 -12.16 6.96 17.36
N THR A 262 -11.50 6.80 18.50
CA THR A 262 -10.31 7.55 18.91
C THR A 262 -9.03 6.71 18.88
N LYS A 263 -9.15 5.36 19.03
CA LYS A 263 -8.01 4.44 18.84
C LYS A 263 -8.46 3.12 18.24
N LEU A 264 -7.56 2.48 17.48
CA LEU A 264 -7.72 1.11 16.97
C LEU A 264 -6.40 0.35 17.14
N GLY A 265 -6.44 -0.78 17.85
CA GLY A 265 -5.24 -1.56 18.17
C GLY A 265 -4.22 -0.76 18.99
N GLY A 266 -4.68 0.13 19.88
CA GLY A 266 -3.82 1.00 20.71
C GLY A 266 -3.25 2.23 20.00
N VAL A 267 -3.45 2.37 18.68
CA VAL A 267 -2.95 3.51 17.88
C VAL A 267 -4.03 4.58 17.78
N PRO A 268 -3.70 5.87 18.05
CA PRO A 268 -4.62 6.99 17.88
C PRO A 268 -5.16 7.11 16.45
N ILE A 269 -6.41 7.50 16.33
CA ILE A 269 -7.11 7.77 15.07
C ILE A 269 -7.48 9.25 15.04
N ASP A 270 -6.87 10.02 14.14
CA ASP A 270 -7.07 11.45 14.04
C ASP A 270 -8.27 11.83 13.18
N ASN A 271 -8.60 10.98 12.18
CA ASN A 271 -9.65 11.25 11.20
C ASN A 271 -10.13 9.97 10.50
N GLY A 272 -11.13 10.10 9.61
CA GLY A 272 -11.70 8.99 8.86
C GLY A 272 -10.70 8.23 7.98
N PRO A 273 -9.89 8.89 7.14
CA PRO A 273 -8.81 8.24 6.38
C PRO A 273 -7.83 7.45 7.27
N ALA A 274 -7.43 7.99 8.43
CA ALA A 274 -6.56 7.30 9.38
C ALA A 274 -7.20 6.01 9.91
N LEU A 275 -8.52 6.02 10.16
CA LEU A 275 -9.24 4.81 10.56
C LEU A 275 -9.16 3.72 9.48
N VAL A 276 -9.41 4.06 8.22
CA VAL A 276 -9.35 3.07 7.11
C VAL A 276 -7.95 2.51 6.95
N SER A 277 -6.93 3.38 6.89
CA SER A 277 -5.54 2.94 6.76
C SER A 277 -5.12 2.04 7.92
N ARG A 278 -5.59 2.34 9.15
CA ARG A 278 -5.30 1.52 10.32
C ARG A 278 -6.04 0.18 10.32
N ILE A 279 -7.33 0.14 9.95
CA ILE A 279 -8.07 -1.12 9.78
C ILE A 279 -7.33 -2.05 8.80
N TRP A 280 -6.79 -1.52 7.73
CA TRP A 280 -6.13 -2.30 6.69
C TRP A 280 -4.72 -2.77 7.03
N THR A 281 -4.15 -2.39 8.18
CA THR A 281 -2.95 -3.05 8.73
C THR A 281 -3.28 -4.39 9.38
N HIS A 282 -4.55 -4.64 9.69
CA HIS A 282 -5.04 -5.87 10.29
C HIS A 282 -5.59 -6.83 9.23
N LYS A 283 -5.60 -8.11 9.55
CA LYS A 283 -6.19 -9.14 8.69
C LYS A 283 -7.69 -9.28 8.99
N PRO A 284 -8.50 -9.73 8.01
CA PRO A 284 -9.85 -10.19 8.28
C PRO A 284 -9.88 -11.24 9.39
N ASN A 285 -10.94 -11.21 10.21
CA ASN A 285 -11.16 -12.06 11.37
C ASN A 285 -10.18 -11.81 12.55
N GLU A 286 -9.30 -10.82 12.47
CA GLU A 286 -8.50 -10.37 13.61
C GLU A 286 -9.37 -9.61 14.60
N THR A 287 -9.14 -9.84 15.89
CA THR A 287 -9.83 -9.12 16.96
C THR A 287 -8.94 -7.99 17.47
N VAL A 288 -9.45 -6.77 17.42
CA VAL A 288 -8.73 -5.55 17.78
C VAL A 288 -9.47 -4.79 18.89
N ASP A 289 -8.72 -4.08 19.72
CA ASP A 289 -9.30 -3.15 20.69
C ASP A 289 -9.67 -1.84 19.98
N VAL A 290 -10.89 -1.36 20.22
CA VAL A 290 -11.39 -0.08 19.70
C VAL A 290 -11.78 0.80 20.87
N GLU A 291 -11.10 1.96 21.00
CA GLU A 291 -11.49 3.03 21.91
C GLU A 291 -12.36 4.03 21.15
N TYR A 292 -13.46 4.44 21.74
CA TYR A 292 -14.39 5.38 21.13
C TYR A 292 -15.06 6.28 22.19
N THR A 293 -15.56 7.43 21.76
CA THR A 293 -16.36 8.32 22.60
C THR A 293 -17.82 8.29 22.17
N ARG A 294 -18.72 8.27 23.17
CA ARG A 294 -20.17 8.34 23.01
C ARG A 294 -20.71 9.28 24.07
N ASN A 295 -21.43 10.33 23.68
CA ASN A 295 -21.99 11.33 24.61
C ASN A 295 -20.92 11.91 25.54
N GLY A 296 -19.72 12.17 25.07
CA GLY A 296 -18.61 12.74 25.83
C GLY A 296 -17.92 11.77 26.80
N GLN A 297 -18.30 10.51 26.85
CA GLN A 297 -17.63 9.47 27.64
C GLN A 297 -16.82 8.53 26.77
N THR A 298 -15.67 8.09 27.27
CA THR A 298 -14.78 7.15 26.58
C THR A 298 -15.09 5.71 26.98
N PHE A 299 -15.12 4.84 25.98
CA PHE A 299 -15.38 3.41 26.10
C PHE A 299 -14.32 2.63 25.31
N THR A 300 -14.14 1.36 25.67
CA THR A 300 -13.32 0.41 24.92
C THR A 300 -14.11 -0.87 24.67
N THR A 301 -14.00 -1.41 23.47
CA THR A 301 -14.61 -2.70 23.10
C THR A 301 -13.66 -3.50 22.22
N LYS A 302 -13.88 -4.82 22.14
CA LYS A 302 -13.17 -5.70 21.21
C LYS A 302 -14.01 -5.92 19.97
N VAL A 303 -13.41 -5.70 18.80
CA VAL A 303 -14.08 -5.90 17.51
C VAL A 303 -13.34 -6.96 16.72
N THR A 304 -14.04 -8.02 16.31
CA THR A 304 -13.53 -8.96 15.32
C THR A 304 -13.88 -8.42 13.93
N LEU A 305 -12.86 -8.01 13.19
CA LEU A 305 -13.01 -7.39 11.88
C LEU A 305 -13.63 -8.40 10.89
N SER A 306 -14.56 -7.93 10.08
CA SER A 306 -15.13 -8.72 8.98
C SER A 306 -14.22 -8.65 7.73
N GLU A 307 -14.63 -9.30 6.64
CA GLU A 307 -13.88 -9.29 5.40
C GLU A 307 -14.69 -8.70 4.23
N ARG A 308 -13.96 -8.12 3.27
CA ARG A 308 -14.45 -7.82 1.93
C ARG A 308 -13.48 -8.41 0.91
N VAL A 309 -14.01 -9.17 -0.05
CA VAL A 309 -13.24 -9.75 -1.17
C VAL A 309 -13.44 -8.88 -2.41
N GLY A 310 -12.35 -8.48 -3.04
CA GLY A 310 -12.38 -7.57 -4.20
C GLY A 310 -12.32 -6.09 -3.82
N ASP A 311 -12.13 -5.23 -4.82
CA ASP A 311 -12.04 -3.77 -4.66
C ASP A 311 -13.43 -3.09 -4.69
N ASN A 312 -14.50 -3.81 -5.03
CA ASN A 312 -15.90 -3.32 -5.12
C ASN A 312 -16.64 -3.49 -3.81
#